data_7b66322ad698682b4c8270d012fe806c
#
_entry.id   7b66322ad698682b4c8270d012fe806c
#
_cell.length_a   1.000
_cell.length_b   1.000
_cell.length_c   1.000
_cell.angle_alpha   90.00
_cell.angle_beta   90.00
_cell.angle_gamma   90.00
#
_symmetry.space_group_name_H-M   'P 1'
#
loop_
_entity.id
_entity.type
_entity.pdbx_description
1 polymer ?
#
loop_
_entity_poly.entity_id
_entity_poly.type
_entity_poly.pdbx_seq_one_letter_code
_entity_poly.pdbx_strand_id
1 'polypeptide(L)'
;TFDPDEESLNEFMNSMEKLVDRKGWRVIRENSLGLVSFLKINMYKDLCNNEDNVKSNPIIRAFAGEDSDLDEIPEELYNYNHDSVPSIDRYQVVNADSSQQDAILLSQKGVSFVMQGPPGTGKSQTITNIIAQGLADGKKILFVSEKAAALEVVYKRLSEVHLDDFCLALHNYKANKKEVLDELAKSLELSSIKVKAEETAKLIE
;
A
#
# COMPACT_ATOMS: atom_id res chain seq x y z
N THR A 1 9.87 22.43 19.41
CA THR A 1 8.48 22.06 19.85
C THR A 1 8.33 22.53 21.28
N PHE A 2 7.23 23.18 21.60
CA PHE A 2 6.94 23.62 22.97
C PHE A 2 6.63 22.41 23.86
N ASP A 3 7.32 22.29 24.98
CA ASP A 3 7.04 21.30 26.01
C ASP A 3 6.50 22.01 27.27
N PRO A 4 5.21 21.85 27.60
CA PRO A 4 4.61 22.56 28.73
C PRO A 4 5.12 22.09 30.10
N ASP A 5 5.79 20.94 30.17
CA ASP A 5 6.33 20.38 31.41
C ASP A 5 7.75 20.85 31.67
N GLU A 6 8.48 21.28 30.63
CA GLU A 6 9.88 21.71 30.73
C GLU A 6 10.09 23.25 30.55
N GLU A 7 9.16 23.92 29.86
CA GLU A 7 9.33 25.32 29.47
C GLU A 7 8.04 26.13 29.71
N SER A 8 8.16 27.30 30.29
CA SER A 8 7.02 28.20 30.39
C SER A 8 6.64 28.78 29.02
N LEU A 9 5.34 28.96 28.76
CA LEU A 9 4.87 29.54 27.50
C LEU A 9 5.52 30.89 27.17
N ASN A 10 5.80 31.72 28.21
CA ASN A 10 6.44 32.99 28.00
C ASN A 10 7.92 32.87 27.60
N GLU A 11 8.66 31.91 28.15
CA GLU A 11 10.03 31.62 27.73
C GLU A 11 10.09 31.11 26.31
N PHE A 12 9.20 30.21 25.98
CA PHE A 12 9.07 29.73 24.59
C PHE A 12 8.76 30.87 23.62
N MET A 13 7.77 31.72 23.90
CA MET A 13 7.42 32.84 23.03
C MET A 13 8.55 33.85 22.90
N ASN A 14 9.30 34.10 23.96
CA ASN A 14 10.48 34.97 23.95
C ASN A 14 11.63 34.38 23.12
N SER A 15 11.83 33.06 23.18
CA SER A 15 12.81 32.37 22.35
C SER A 15 12.43 32.44 20.87
N MET A 16 11.15 32.30 20.55
CA MET A 16 10.64 32.45 19.19
C MET A 16 10.79 33.88 18.65
N GLU A 17 10.56 34.92 19.48
CA GLU A 17 10.80 36.31 19.08
C GLU A 17 12.27 36.56 18.70
N LYS A 18 13.23 35.96 19.41
CA LYS A 18 14.64 36.04 19.06
C LYS A 18 15.02 35.34 17.78
N LEU A 19 14.34 34.21 17.46
CA LEU A 19 14.57 33.43 16.23
C LEU A 19 13.99 34.10 15.00
N VAL A 20 12.91 34.88 15.16
CA VAL A 20 12.16 35.51 14.07
C VAL A 20 12.58 36.98 13.89
N ASP A 21 13.89 37.30 14.02
CA ASP A 21 14.42 38.64 13.78
C ASP A 21 14.56 38.93 12.27
N ARG A 22 13.44 38.94 11.57
CA ARG A 22 13.36 39.28 10.14
C ARG A 22 12.39 40.44 9.92
N LYS A 23 12.76 41.36 9.00
CA LYS A 23 11.92 42.48 8.67
C LYS A 23 10.55 42.04 8.16
N GLY A 24 9.48 42.52 8.81
CA GLY A 24 8.09 42.17 8.47
C GLY A 24 7.54 40.91 9.18
N TRP A 25 8.34 40.20 9.92
CA TRP A 25 7.90 39.09 10.74
C TRP A 25 7.71 39.54 12.19
N ARG A 26 6.75 38.94 12.86
CA ARG A 26 6.47 39.20 14.27
C ARG A 26 5.85 37.97 14.92
N VAL A 27 6.12 37.76 16.19
CA VAL A 27 5.42 36.78 17.00
C VAL A 27 4.19 37.44 17.60
N ILE A 28 3.01 36.88 17.37
CA ILE A 28 1.75 37.38 17.87
C ILE A 28 1.34 36.51 19.07
N ARG A 29 1.06 37.14 20.21
CA ARG A 29 0.62 36.47 21.44
C ARG A 29 -0.91 36.44 21.50
N GLU A 30 -1.48 35.61 20.62
CA GLU A 30 -2.94 35.42 20.55
C GLU A 30 -3.29 33.97 20.89
N ASN A 31 -4.37 33.81 21.63
CA ASN A 31 -4.94 32.48 21.93
C ASN A 31 -6.23 32.30 21.14
N SER A 32 -6.36 31.18 20.48
CA SER A 32 -7.60 30.77 19.84
C SER A 32 -8.01 29.39 20.32
N LEU A 33 -9.28 29.24 20.66
CA LEU A 33 -9.87 27.93 20.95
C LEU A 33 -10.69 27.49 19.75
N GLY A 34 -10.34 26.35 19.19
CA GLY A 34 -11.03 25.79 18.03
C GLY A 34 -11.08 24.28 18.08
N LEU A 35 -12.08 23.70 17.44
CA LEU A 35 -12.12 22.27 17.21
C LEU A 35 -11.22 21.95 16.00
N VAL A 36 -10.06 21.38 16.27
CA VAL A 36 -9.07 21.03 15.23
C VAL A 36 -8.98 19.52 15.10
N SER A 37 -9.14 19.03 13.87
CA SER A 37 -8.95 17.62 13.56
C SER A 37 -7.60 17.42 12.86
N PHE A 38 -6.69 16.74 13.54
CA PHE A 38 -5.38 16.37 12.97
C PHE A 38 -5.48 14.98 12.35
N LEU A 39 -5.81 14.91 11.08
CA LEU A 39 -5.98 13.63 10.37
C LEU A 39 -4.74 12.74 10.44
N LYS A 40 -3.54 13.34 10.47
CA LYS A 40 -2.26 12.61 10.49
C LYS A 40 -1.74 12.31 11.90
N ILE A 41 -2.37 12.79 12.96
CA ILE A 41 -1.87 12.59 14.34
C ILE A 41 -1.85 11.11 14.74
N ASN A 42 -2.84 10.34 14.28
CA ASN A 42 -2.89 8.92 14.58
C ASN A 42 -1.75 8.15 13.89
N MET A 43 -1.40 8.52 12.65
CA MET A 43 -0.24 7.96 11.94
C MET A 43 1.06 8.30 12.67
N TYR A 44 1.22 9.55 13.12
CA TYR A 44 2.39 9.97 13.87
C TYR A 44 2.52 9.18 15.19
N LYS A 45 1.42 9.06 15.95
CA LYS A 45 1.41 8.30 17.21
C LYS A 45 1.71 6.82 16.97
N ASP A 46 1.17 6.24 15.90
CA ASP A 46 1.42 4.85 15.53
C ASP A 46 2.90 4.61 15.22
N LEU A 47 3.53 5.50 14.46
CA LEU A 47 4.97 5.45 14.18
C LEU A 47 5.80 5.56 15.46
N CYS A 48 5.46 6.50 16.38
CA CYS A 48 6.16 6.65 17.65
C CYS A 48 6.00 5.40 18.54
N ASN A 49 4.80 4.84 18.59
CA ASN A 49 4.53 3.65 19.41
C ASN A 49 5.18 2.37 18.85
N ASN A 50 5.52 2.35 17.58
CA ASN A 50 6.14 1.22 16.88
C ASN A 50 7.57 1.53 16.41
N GLU A 51 8.26 2.46 17.03
CA GLU A 51 9.58 2.94 16.61
C GLU A 51 10.59 1.82 16.43
N ASP A 52 10.65 0.86 17.37
CA ASP A 52 11.56 -0.27 17.31
C ASP A 52 11.27 -1.19 16.12
N ASN A 53 9.99 -1.46 15.83
CA ASN A 53 9.57 -2.24 14.67
C ASN A 53 9.91 -1.53 13.36
N VAL A 54 9.75 -0.20 13.32
CA VAL A 54 10.09 0.63 12.15
C VAL A 54 11.59 0.58 11.91
N LYS A 55 12.41 0.78 12.94
CA LYS A 55 13.88 0.77 12.86
C LYS A 55 14.46 -0.60 12.52
N SER A 56 13.81 -1.68 12.94
CA SER A 56 14.27 -3.05 12.66
C SER A 56 13.85 -3.57 11.29
N ASN A 57 12.93 -2.90 10.60
CA ASN A 57 12.42 -3.36 9.32
C ASN A 57 13.49 -3.20 8.20
N PRO A 58 13.91 -4.28 7.52
CA PRO A 58 15.00 -4.22 6.53
C PRO A 58 14.68 -3.33 5.33
N ILE A 59 13.42 -3.27 4.90
CA ILE A 59 13.01 -2.41 3.77
C ILE A 59 13.13 -0.92 4.16
N ILE A 60 12.73 -0.55 5.39
CA ILE A 60 12.84 0.83 5.87
C ILE A 60 14.31 1.22 6.03
N ARG A 61 15.14 0.32 6.53
CA ARG A 61 16.59 0.54 6.64
C ARG A 61 17.23 0.76 5.27
N ALA A 62 16.84 -0.03 4.26
CA ALA A 62 17.30 0.15 2.89
C ALA A 62 16.90 1.54 2.33
N PHE A 63 15.66 1.99 2.56
CA PHE A 63 15.23 3.34 2.20
C PHE A 63 15.99 4.44 2.94
N ALA A 64 16.45 4.19 4.15
CA ALA A 64 17.29 5.10 4.92
C ALA A 64 18.76 5.13 4.43
N GLY A 65 19.13 4.27 3.49
CA GLY A 65 20.48 4.18 2.92
C GLY A 65 21.43 3.33 3.77
N GLU A 66 20.91 2.50 4.67
CA GLU A 66 21.70 1.48 5.35
C GLU A 66 21.88 0.27 4.46
N ASP A 67 23.04 -0.41 4.59
CA ASP A 67 23.23 -1.73 4.00
C ASP A 67 22.18 -2.67 4.59
N SER A 68 21.29 -3.15 3.77
CA SER A 68 20.19 -4.01 4.20
C SER A 68 20.42 -5.41 3.68
N ASP A 69 20.14 -6.40 4.53
CA ASP A 69 20.06 -7.81 4.17
C ASP A 69 18.77 -8.09 3.36
N LEU A 70 18.42 -7.19 2.42
CA LEU A 70 17.35 -7.49 1.48
C LEU A 70 17.84 -8.61 0.58
N ASP A 71 17.06 -9.68 0.48
CA ASP A 71 17.35 -10.82 -0.34
C ASP A 71 17.70 -10.37 -1.77
N GLU A 72 18.88 -10.75 -2.24
CA GLU A 72 19.22 -10.59 -3.64
C GLU A 72 18.20 -11.34 -4.50
N ILE A 73 17.94 -10.82 -5.70
CA ILE A 73 17.08 -11.53 -6.64
C ILE A 73 17.74 -12.89 -6.92
N PRO A 74 17.05 -14.02 -6.64
CA PRO A 74 17.60 -15.34 -6.91
C PRO A 74 18.09 -15.47 -8.35
N GLU A 75 19.29 -16.03 -8.57
CA GLU A 75 19.88 -16.17 -9.91
C GLU A 75 18.94 -16.87 -10.89
N GLU A 76 18.13 -17.79 -10.42
CA GLU A 76 17.12 -18.54 -11.17
C GLU A 76 16.07 -17.61 -11.83
N LEU A 77 15.84 -16.41 -11.29
CA LEU A 77 14.85 -15.47 -11.79
C LEU A 77 15.40 -14.53 -12.87
N TYR A 78 16.72 -14.39 -13.02
CA TYR A 78 17.31 -13.51 -14.03
C TYR A 78 17.09 -13.98 -15.47
N ASN A 79 16.95 -15.29 -15.69
CA ASN A 79 16.76 -15.91 -17.00
C ASN A 79 15.56 -16.84 -17.00
N TYR A 80 14.51 -16.48 -16.27
CA TYR A 80 13.34 -17.32 -16.12
C TYR A 80 12.58 -17.46 -17.44
N ASN A 81 12.36 -18.71 -17.87
CA ASN A 81 11.57 -18.97 -19.06
C ASN A 81 10.07 -19.00 -18.71
N HIS A 82 9.40 -17.87 -18.95
CA HIS A 82 7.96 -17.76 -18.70
C HIS A 82 7.12 -18.77 -19.50
N ASP A 83 7.57 -19.21 -20.65
CA ASP A 83 6.83 -20.17 -21.49
C ASP A 83 6.82 -21.60 -20.91
N SER A 84 7.71 -21.88 -19.95
CA SER A 84 7.75 -23.17 -19.27
C SER A 84 6.68 -23.35 -18.18
N VAL A 85 6.00 -22.27 -17.76
CA VAL A 85 4.97 -22.33 -16.73
C VAL A 85 3.66 -22.83 -17.33
N PRO A 86 3.07 -23.90 -16.79
CA PRO A 86 1.75 -24.36 -17.23
C PRO A 86 0.68 -23.26 -17.08
N SER A 87 -0.24 -23.18 -18.04
CA SER A 87 -1.30 -22.16 -18.01
C SER A 87 -2.17 -22.23 -16.76
N ILE A 88 -2.30 -23.42 -16.16
CA ILE A 88 -3.07 -23.64 -14.93
C ILE A 88 -2.46 -22.96 -13.71
N ASP A 89 -1.16 -22.68 -13.74
CA ASP A 89 -0.44 -22.03 -12.63
C ASP A 89 -0.31 -20.51 -12.84
N ARG A 90 -0.87 -19.99 -13.92
CA ARG A 90 -0.86 -18.58 -14.26
C ARG A 90 -2.23 -17.96 -14.04
N TYR A 91 -2.31 -17.15 -13.03
CA TYR A 91 -3.55 -16.40 -12.72
C TYR A 91 -3.47 -14.97 -13.26
N GLN A 92 -2.99 -14.86 -14.51
CA GLN A 92 -2.90 -13.59 -15.22
C GLN A 92 -4.28 -13.25 -15.81
N VAL A 93 -4.86 -12.13 -15.38
CA VAL A 93 -6.22 -11.70 -15.75
C VAL A 93 -6.23 -10.60 -16.81
N VAL A 94 -5.11 -9.94 -17.04
CA VAL A 94 -4.91 -8.97 -18.14
C VAL A 94 -3.58 -9.26 -18.83
N ASN A 95 -3.47 -8.88 -20.11
CA ASN A 95 -2.24 -9.09 -20.88
C ASN A 95 -1.03 -8.45 -20.16
N ALA A 96 0.12 -9.14 -20.23
CA ALA A 96 1.39 -8.67 -19.69
C ALA A 96 2.53 -8.97 -20.67
N ASP A 97 3.44 -8.02 -20.82
CA ASP A 97 4.71 -8.22 -21.51
C ASP A 97 5.73 -8.94 -20.61
N SER A 98 6.89 -9.29 -21.16
CA SER A 98 7.94 -10.03 -20.43
C SER A 98 8.36 -9.31 -19.15
N SER A 99 8.59 -8.00 -19.21
CA SER A 99 9.02 -7.21 -18.03
C SER A 99 7.93 -7.18 -16.94
N GLN A 100 6.68 -7.14 -17.35
CA GLN A 100 5.53 -7.21 -16.44
C GLN A 100 5.40 -8.60 -15.82
N GLN A 101 5.66 -9.67 -16.60
CA GLN A 101 5.68 -11.05 -16.10
C GLN A 101 6.82 -11.25 -15.09
N ASP A 102 8.00 -10.67 -15.31
CA ASP A 102 9.10 -10.68 -14.34
C ASP A 102 8.66 -10.06 -13.01
N ALA A 103 7.97 -8.92 -13.04
CA ALA A 103 7.46 -8.27 -11.84
C ALA A 103 6.41 -9.11 -11.09
N ILE A 104 5.52 -9.81 -11.82
CA ILE A 104 4.54 -10.73 -11.23
C ILE A 104 5.27 -11.89 -10.55
N LEU A 105 6.26 -12.48 -11.21
CA LEU A 105 7.04 -13.59 -10.69
C LEU A 105 7.83 -13.19 -9.44
N LEU A 106 8.52 -12.04 -9.45
CA LEU A 106 9.24 -11.52 -8.28
C LEU A 106 8.29 -11.35 -7.09
N SER A 107 7.10 -10.78 -7.32
CA SER A 107 6.07 -10.63 -6.29
C SER A 107 5.58 -11.98 -5.76
N GLN A 108 5.38 -12.96 -6.63
CA GLN A 108 4.98 -14.32 -6.24
C GLN A 108 6.03 -14.97 -5.35
N LYS A 109 7.30 -14.79 -5.66
CA LYS A 109 8.43 -15.30 -4.87
C LYS A 109 8.71 -14.50 -3.59
N GLY A 110 7.97 -13.43 -3.33
CA GLY A 110 8.12 -12.61 -2.13
C GLY A 110 9.30 -11.64 -2.16
N VAL A 111 9.89 -11.42 -3.33
CA VAL A 111 10.99 -10.46 -3.51
C VAL A 111 10.47 -9.04 -3.41
N SER A 112 11.16 -8.19 -2.64
CA SER A 112 10.87 -6.76 -2.58
C SER A 112 11.60 -6.02 -3.69
N PHE A 113 10.87 -5.24 -4.49
CA PHE A 113 11.44 -4.51 -5.63
C PHE A 113 10.74 -3.17 -5.89
N VAL A 114 11.39 -2.32 -6.65
CA VAL A 114 10.83 -1.06 -7.15
C VAL A 114 10.52 -1.19 -8.63
N MET A 115 9.25 -1.01 -8.99
CA MET A 115 8.81 -1.00 -10.38
C MET A 115 8.70 0.43 -10.89
N GLN A 116 9.66 0.85 -11.71
CA GLN A 116 9.71 2.18 -12.31
C GLN A 116 9.27 2.13 -13.77
N GLY A 117 8.43 3.08 -14.16
CA GLY A 117 8.00 3.19 -15.56
C GLY A 117 7.27 4.50 -15.83
N PRO A 118 7.41 5.07 -17.04
CA PRO A 118 6.66 6.25 -17.48
C PRO A 118 5.13 6.02 -17.46
N PRO A 119 4.31 7.07 -17.56
CA PRO A 119 2.88 6.91 -17.82
C PRO A 119 2.63 6.09 -19.10
N GLY A 120 1.66 5.19 -19.07
CA GLY A 120 1.31 4.35 -20.24
C GLY A 120 2.04 3.02 -20.36
N THR A 121 3.04 2.72 -19.51
CA THR A 121 3.80 1.44 -19.53
C THR A 121 3.07 0.26 -18.88
N GLY A 122 1.79 0.36 -18.61
CA GLY A 122 1.02 -0.76 -18.07
C GLY A 122 1.19 -1.03 -16.58
N LYS A 123 1.76 -0.10 -15.78
CA LYS A 123 1.93 -0.30 -14.32
C LYS A 123 0.66 -0.79 -13.61
N SER A 124 -0.49 -0.18 -13.92
CA SER A 124 -1.76 -0.60 -13.32
C SER A 124 -2.19 -2.00 -13.77
N GLN A 125 -1.83 -2.43 -14.99
CA GLN A 125 -2.08 -3.80 -15.46
C GLN A 125 -1.19 -4.79 -14.68
N THR A 126 0.08 -4.46 -14.51
CA THR A 126 1.01 -5.28 -13.72
C THR A 126 0.53 -5.42 -12.28
N ILE A 127 0.09 -4.32 -11.64
CA ILE A 127 -0.46 -4.34 -10.28
C ILE A 127 -1.72 -5.22 -10.22
N THR A 128 -2.61 -5.13 -11.22
CA THR A 128 -3.82 -5.97 -11.29
C THR A 128 -3.45 -7.46 -11.35
N ASN A 129 -2.48 -7.85 -12.18
CA ASN A 129 -2.00 -9.23 -12.26
C ASN A 129 -1.29 -9.69 -10.99
N ILE A 130 -0.47 -8.82 -10.36
CA ILE A 130 0.16 -9.13 -9.06
C ILE A 130 -0.90 -9.42 -8.00
N ILE A 131 -1.98 -8.63 -7.97
CA ILE A 131 -3.08 -8.85 -7.04
C ILE A 131 -3.81 -10.16 -7.36
N ALA A 132 -4.12 -10.41 -8.63
CA ALA A 132 -4.79 -11.64 -9.06
C ALA A 132 -3.97 -12.89 -8.70
N GLN A 133 -2.67 -12.89 -9.00
CA GLN A 133 -1.76 -13.97 -8.64
C GLN A 133 -1.66 -14.16 -7.13
N GLY A 134 -1.52 -13.08 -6.37
CA GLY A 134 -1.44 -13.15 -4.93
C GLY A 134 -2.74 -13.65 -4.27
N LEU A 135 -3.90 -13.31 -4.81
CA LEU A 135 -5.19 -13.87 -4.36
C LEU A 135 -5.26 -15.37 -4.64
N ALA A 136 -4.85 -15.82 -5.82
CA ALA A 136 -4.79 -17.22 -6.18
C ALA A 136 -3.83 -18.02 -5.28
N ASP A 137 -2.69 -17.41 -4.90
CA ASP A 137 -1.74 -17.97 -3.94
C ASP A 137 -2.25 -17.92 -2.48
N GLY A 138 -3.48 -17.45 -2.22
CA GLY A 138 -4.07 -17.32 -0.89
C GLY A 138 -3.45 -16.22 -0.03
N LYS A 139 -2.77 -15.26 -0.63
CA LYS A 139 -2.09 -14.15 0.08
C LYS A 139 -3.07 -13.04 0.43
N LYS A 140 -2.81 -12.34 1.54
CA LYS A 140 -3.47 -11.07 1.89
C LYS A 140 -2.64 -9.93 1.32
N ILE A 141 -3.28 -9.04 0.54
CA ILE A 141 -2.59 -7.98 -0.19
C ILE A 141 -3.10 -6.64 0.32
N LEU A 142 -2.17 -5.74 0.66
CA LEU A 142 -2.47 -4.36 0.97
C LEU A 142 -1.94 -3.46 -0.15
N PHE A 143 -2.85 -2.80 -0.88
CA PHE A 143 -2.50 -1.80 -1.88
C PHE A 143 -2.71 -0.40 -1.33
N VAL A 144 -1.64 0.39 -1.26
CA VAL A 144 -1.66 1.74 -0.68
C VAL A 144 -1.28 2.78 -1.73
N SER A 145 -2.01 3.88 -1.78
CA SER A 145 -1.69 5.05 -2.60
C SER A 145 -2.10 6.33 -1.91
N GLU A 146 -1.33 7.40 -2.10
CA GLU A 146 -1.68 8.73 -1.62
C GLU A 146 -2.92 9.28 -2.33
N LYS A 147 -3.07 8.97 -3.63
CA LYS A 147 -4.15 9.50 -4.48
C LYS A 147 -5.27 8.47 -4.64
N ALA A 148 -6.48 8.84 -4.26
CA ALA A 148 -7.67 8.01 -4.44
C ALA A 148 -7.87 7.57 -5.90
N ALA A 149 -7.60 8.45 -6.86
CA ALA A 149 -7.70 8.12 -8.29
C ALA A 149 -6.83 6.92 -8.72
N ALA A 150 -5.66 6.70 -8.08
CA ALA A 150 -4.83 5.55 -8.38
C ALA A 150 -5.43 4.26 -7.81
N LEU A 151 -6.06 4.33 -6.63
CA LEU A 151 -6.81 3.20 -6.05
C LEU A 151 -8.01 2.84 -6.93
N GLU A 152 -8.79 3.84 -7.37
CA GLU A 152 -9.95 3.66 -8.23
C GLU A 152 -9.60 2.98 -9.57
N VAL A 153 -8.48 3.35 -10.18
CA VAL A 153 -8.02 2.74 -11.45
C VAL A 153 -7.75 1.25 -11.27
N VAL A 154 -7.08 0.86 -10.20
CA VAL A 154 -6.78 -0.56 -9.92
C VAL A 154 -8.06 -1.31 -9.54
N TYR A 155 -8.88 -0.73 -8.66
CA TYR A 155 -10.16 -1.31 -8.26
C TYR A 155 -11.09 -1.57 -9.46
N LYS A 156 -11.21 -0.58 -10.37
CA LYS A 156 -12.00 -0.73 -11.60
C LYS A 156 -11.49 -1.88 -12.46
N ARG A 157 -10.17 -2.04 -12.64
CA ARG A 157 -9.60 -3.16 -13.39
C ARG A 157 -9.88 -4.51 -12.74
N LEU A 158 -9.82 -4.59 -11.42
CA LEU A 158 -10.18 -5.80 -10.68
C LEU A 158 -11.68 -6.13 -10.84
N SER A 159 -12.53 -5.11 -10.85
CA SER A 159 -13.97 -5.27 -11.09
C SER A 159 -14.30 -5.75 -12.52
N GLU A 160 -13.56 -5.25 -13.53
CA GLU A 160 -13.69 -5.69 -14.92
C GLU A 160 -13.40 -7.20 -15.12
N VAL A 161 -12.62 -7.79 -14.20
CA VAL A 161 -12.28 -9.22 -14.20
C VAL A 161 -12.94 -9.98 -13.02
N HIS A 162 -13.95 -9.39 -12.38
CA HIS A 162 -14.73 -9.98 -11.30
C HIS A 162 -13.92 -10.39 -10.06
N LEU A 163 -12.88 -9.62 -9.72
CA LEU A 163 -12.08 -9.80 -8.51
C LEU A 163 -12.40 -8.78 -7.42
N ASP A 164 -13.32 -7.84 -7.66
CA ASP A 164 -13.76 -6.83 -6.69
C ASP A 164 -14.41 -7.42 -5.44
N ASP A 165 -15.06 -8.57 -5.57
CA ASP A 165 -15.65 -9.28 -4.44
C ASP A 165 -14.62 -9.74 -3.38
N PHE A 166 -13.35 -9.83 -3.76
CA PHE A 166 -12.23 -10.14 -2.85
C PHE A 166 -11.52 -8.89 -2.32
N CYS A 167 -12.01 -7.70 -2.67
CA CYS A 167 -11.41 -6.43 -2.33
C CYS A 167 -12.23 -5.70 -1.28
N LEU A 168 -11.52 -5.09 -0.31
CA LEU A 168 -12.11 -4.13 0.63
C LEU A 168 -11.57 -2.74 0.30
N ALA A 169 -12.42 -1.88 -0.22
CA ALA A 169 -12.05 -0.54 -0.66
C ALA A 169 -12.17 0.48 0.48
N LEU A 170 -11.04 0.89 1.05
CA LEU A 170 -10.95 1.87 2.13
C LEU A 170 -10.43 3.23 1.62
N HIS A 171 -11.15 3.86 0.68
CA HIS A 171 -10.70 5.08 0.00
C HIS A 171 -10.85 6.35 0.80
N ASN A 172 -11.69 6.36 1.84
CA ASN A 172 -12.03 7.56 2.60
C ASN A 172 -12.07 7.26 4.09
N TYR A 173 -11.43 8.13 4.91
CA TYR A 173 -11.67 8.13 6.35
C TYR A 173 -13.15 8.46 6.70
N LYS A 174 -13.95 8.93 5.74
CA LYS A 174 -15.41 9.07 5.79
C LYS A 174 -16.13 7.86 5.19
N ALA A 175 -15.43 6.74 4.93
CA ALA A 175 -16.08 5.53 4.45
C ALA A 175 -17.28 5.25 5.36
N ASN A 176 -18.43 5.18 4.76
CA ASN A 176 -19.68 4.92 5.47
C ASN A 176 -19.54 3.52 6.10
N LYS A 177 -19.60 3.45 7.44
CA LYS A 177 -19.48 2.15 8.15
C LYS A 177 -20.41 1.09 7.57
N LYS A 178 -21.55 1.51 7.03
CA LYS A 178 -22.51 0.62 6.39
C LYS A 178 -21.93 -0.01 5.11
N GLU A 179 -21.29 0.78 4.24
CA GLU A 179 -20.68 0.29 3.00
C GLU A 179 -19.60 -0.76 3.30
N VAL A 180 -18.73 -0.48 4.27
CA VAL A 180 -17.70 -1.44 4.72
C VAL A 180 -18.31 -2.73 5.25
N LEU A 181 -19.39 -2.64 6.04
CA LEU A 181 -20.07 -3.82 6.57
C LEU A 181 -20.78 -4.61 5.45
N ASP A 182 -21.36 -3.94 4.48
CA ASP A 182 -22.02 -4.56 3.34
C ASP A 182 -21.00 -5.30 2.45
N GLU A 183 -19.80 -4.73 2.21
CA GLU A 183 -18.69 -5.38 1.50
C GLU A 183 -18.16 -6.61 2.27
N LEU A 184 -17.99 -6.51 3.57
CA LEU A 184 -17.59 -7.64 4.42
C LEU A 184 -18.64 -8.75 4.43
N ALA A 185 -19.93 -8.41 4.46
CA ALA A 185 -21.01 -9.38 4.39
C ALA A 185 -20.99 -10.15 3.07
N LYS A 186 -20.81 -9.46 1.93
CA LYS A 186 -20.61 -10.07 0.60
C LYS A 186 -19.46 -11.08 0.60
N SER A 187 -18.29 -10.69 1.13
CA SER A 187 -17.12 -11.56 1.19
C SER A 187 -17.38 -12.82 2.03
N LEU A 188 -18.16 -12.71 3.11
CA LEU A 188 -18.54 -13.86 3.94
C LEU A 188 -19.50 -14.82 3.18
N GLU A 189 -20.45 -14.29 2.42
CA GLU A 189 -21.34 -15.09 1.59
C GLU A 189 -20.56 -15.87 0.52
N LEU A 190 -19.61 -15.22 -0.16
CA LEU A 190 -18.74 -15.86 -1.15
C LEU A 190 -17.87 -16.96 -0.54
N SER A 191 -17.38 -16.80 0.68
CA SER A 191 -16.56 -17.80 1.37
C SER A 191 -17.33 -19.11 1.62
N SER A 192 -18.66 -19.07 1.60
CA SER A 192 -19.52 -20.25 1.74
C SER A 192 -19.71 -21.06 0.45
N ILE A 193 -19.34 -20.48 -0.69
CA ILE A 193 -19.46 -21.15 -1.99
C ILE A 193 -18.27 -22.10 -2.17
N LYS A 194 -18.51 -23.38 -1.94
CA LYS A 194 -17.53 -24.43 -2.25
C LYS A 194 -17.51 -24.66 -3.76
N VAL A 195 -16.60 -23.98 -4.47
CA VAL A 195 -16.29 -24.31 -5.86
C VAL A 195 -15.53 -25.64 -5.84
N LYS A 196 -16.08 -26.66 -6.50
CA LYS A 196 -15.36 -27.91 -6.72
C LYS A 196 -14.27 -27.63 -7.76
N ALA A 197 -13.01 -27.53 -7.31
CA ALA A 197 -11.85 -27.29 -8.18
C ALA A 197 -11.77 -28.29 -9.35
N GLU A 198 -12.30 -29.50 -9.20
CA GLU A 198 -12.37 -30.53 -10.24
C GLU A 198 -13.32 -30.19 -11.42
N GLU A 199 -14.34 -29.36 -11.19
CA GLU A 199 -15.26 -28.94 -12.28
C GLU A 199 -14.66 -27.82 -13.12
N THR A 200 -13.81 -26.98 -12.52
CA THR A 200 -13.15 -25.87 -13.20
C THR A 200 -11.96 -26.36 -14.06
N ALA A 201 -11.24 -27.39 -13.61
CA ALA A 201 -10.14 -27.97 -14.36
C ALA A 201 -10.61 -28.61 -15.68
N LYS A 202 -11.81 -29.17 -15.72
CA LYS A 202 -12.43 -29.77 -16.95
C LYS A 202 -12.89 -28.75 -17.98
N LEU A 203 -12.97 -27.47 -17.63
CA LEU A 203 -13.36 -26.39 -18.56
C LEU A 203 -12.14 -25.75 -19.24
N ILE A 204 -10.92 -26.11 -18.83
CA ILE A 204 -9.66 -25.54 -19.34
C ILE A 204 -8.94 -26.52 -20.29
N GLU A 205 -9.35 -27.81 -20.36
CA GLU A 205 -8.97 -28.78 -21.38
C GLU A 205 -9.83 -28.63 -22.65
#